data_647b4f83ef2fb8ac3e19f178ef158b78
#
_entry.id   647b4f83ef2fb8ac3e19f178ef158b78
#
_cell.length_a   1.000
_cell.length_b   1.000
_cell.length_c   1.000
_cell.angle_alpha   90.00
_cell.angle_beta   90.00
_cell.angle_gamma   90.00
#
_symmetry.space_group_name_H-M   'P 1'
#
loop_
_entity.id
_entity.type
_entity.pdbx_description
1 polymer ?
#
loop_
_entity_poly.entity_id
_entity_poly.type
_entity_poly.pdbx_seq_one_letter_code
_entity_poly.pdbx_strand_id
1 'polypeptide(L)'
;MKRNWMVAALLLLFVNANALIVNIDGHGDIPEGGMEITVTDAELDILSGKMQMKLQGSLLCTAPLTVQITRSATGLEDEFCCAGNCLSGNGETAQTLNYSPEGIASWFVHYSPVADSDETMTYVFTDASESRTLTVHFQYTAEGMDDGQWTKDNGQWTKVLRDGQLYLMHKGQMYDVQGKEINK
;
A
#
# COMPACT_ATOMS: atom_id res chain seq x y z
N MET A 1 -37.46 35.13 -43.16
CA MET A 1 -37.28 33.75 -42.65
C MET A 1 -35.79 33.46 -42.50
N LYS A 2 -35.19 33.91 -41.39
CA LYS A 2 -33.78 33.62 -41.03
C LYS A 2 -33.75 33.46 -39.52
N ARG A 3 -34.08 32.28 -39.03
CA ARG A 3 -34.00 31.98 -37.61
C ARG A 3 -34.04 30.46 -37.50
N ASN A 4 -32.94 29.86 -37.07
CA ASN A 4 -32.84 28.54 -36.44
C ASN A 4 -31.54 27.77 -36.79
N TRP A 5 -30.43 28.46 -37.08
CA TRP A 5 -29.15 27.80 -37.29
C TRP A 5 -28.14 28.01 -36.13
N MET A 6 -28.58 28.58 -35.03
CA MET A 6 -27.69 28.83 -33.87
C MET A 6 -27.84 27.87 -32.71
N VAL A 7 -28.70 26.85 -32.79
CA VAL A 7 -28.95 25.94 -31.68
C VAL A 7 -28.19 24.61 -31.85
N ALA A 8 -27.69 24.32 -33.06
CA ALA A 8 -27.01 23.02 -33.33
C ALA A 8 -25.49 23.00 -33.01
N ALA A 9 -24.89 24.14 -32.67
CA ALA A 9 -23.44 24.21 -32.41
C ALA A 9 -23.06 24.12 -30.93
N LEU A 10 -24.02 24.01 -30.01
CA LEU A 10 -23.74 24.02 -28.56
C LEU A 10 -23.80 22.61 -27.90
N LEU A 11 -23.96 21.58 -28.68
CA LEU A 11 -24.18 20.21 -28.16
C LEU A 11 -23.03 19.24 -28.45
N LEU A 12 -21.87 19.72 -28.85
CA LEU A 12 -20.70 18.86 -29.15
C LEU A 12 -19.46 19.15 -28.30
N LEU A 13 -19.64 19.80 -27.15
CA LEU A 13 -18.60 19.88 -26.11
C LEU A 13 -18.91 18.91 -24.96
N PHE A 14 -19.36 17.70 -25.24
CA PHE A 14 -19.02 16.61 -24.36
C PHE A 14 -17.56 16.26 -24.65
N VAL A 15 -16.67 17.06 -24.07
CA VAL A 15 -15.31 16.63 -23.81
C VAL A 15 -15.44 15.28 -23.13
N ASN A 16 -14.99 14.21 -23.78
CA ASN A 16 -14.70 12.97 -23.13
C ASN A 16 -13.61 13.29 -22.10
N ALA A 17 -14.01 13.72 -20.93
CA ALA A 17 -13.14 13.80 -19.78
C ALA A 17 -12.87 12.35 -19.35
N ASN A 18 -11.93 11.70 -20.04
CA ASN A 18 -11.29 10.52 -19.52
C ASN A 18 -10.46 10.98 -18.33
N ALA A 19 -11.10 11.12 -17.19
CA ALA A 19 -10.41 11.55 -15.98
C ALA A 19 -9.81 10.30 -15.32
N LEU A 20 -8.48 10.27 -15.22
CA LEU A 20 -7.79 9.37 -14.33
C LEU A 20 -7.86 9.96 -12.92
N ILE A 21 -8.66 9.38 -12.06
CA ILE A 21 -8.73 9.74 -10.64
C ILE A 21 -8.14 8.60 -9.84
N VAL A 22 -7.10 8.90 -9.08
CA VAL A 22 -6.49 7.96 -8.12
C VAL A 22 -6.64 8.57 -6.74
N ASN A 23 -7.47 7.95 -5.92
CA ASN A 23 -7.75 8.38 -4.55
C ASN A 23 -6.97 7.52 -3.57
N ILE A 24 -6.51 8.13 -2.49
CA ILE A 24 -5.83 7.47 -1.37
C ILE A 24 -6.68 7.67 -0.12
N ASP A 25 -7.01 6.58 0.55
CA ASP A 25 -7.80 6.61 1.76
C ASP A 25 -7.14 7.50 2.83
N GLY A 26 -7.89 8.47 3.34
CA GLY A 26 -7.40 9.44 4.31
C GLY A 26 -6.58 10.61 3.76
N HIS A 27 -6.18 10.58 2.48
CA HIS A 27 -5.34 11.63 1.86
C HIS A 27 -6.00 12.35 0.68
N GLY A 28 -7.02 11.73 0.04
CA GLY A 28 -7.72 12.29 -1.10
C GLY A 28 -7.11 11.92 -2.45
N ASP A 29 -7.45 12.70 -3.49
CA ASP A 29 -7.05 12.42 -4.87
C ASP A 29 -5.61 12.87 -5.14
N ILE A 30 -4.86 12.05 -5.88
CA ILE A 30 -3.50 12.42 -6.34
C ILE A 30 -3.61 13.54 -7.37
N PRO A 31 -3.02 14.73 -7.12
CA PRO A 31 -3.04 15.83 -8.08
C PRO A 31 -2.13 15.54 -9.30
N GLU A 32 -2.26 16.37 -10.36
CA GLU A 32 -1.41 16.27 -11.55
C GLU A 32 0.09 16.37 -11.25
N GLY A 33 0.47 17.17 -10.23
CA GLY A 33 1.85 17.34 -9.80
C GLY A 33 2.43 16.16 -8.99
N GLY A 34 1.61 15.13 -8.74
CA GLY A 34 1.98 13.99 -7.89
C GLY A 34 1.70 14.24 -6.41
N MET A 35 1.83 13.18 -5.63
CA MET A 35 1.66 13.18 -4.17
C MET A 35 2.78 12.39 -3.52
N GLU A 36 3.22 12.86 -2.36
CA GLU A 36 4.22 12.20 -1.54
C GLU A 36 3.63 11.91 -0.15
N ILE A 37 3.77 10.70 0.33
CA ILE A 37 3.20 10.23 1.59
C ILE A 37 4.26 9.48 2.37
N THR A 38 4.32 9.71 3.68
CA THR A 38 5.09 8.89 4.60
C THR A 38 4.15 7.97 5.37
N VAL A 39 4.42 6.68 5.34
CA VAL A 39 3.73 5.65 6.14
C VAL A 39 4.67 5.22 7.25
N THR A 40 4.22 5.34 8.49
CA THR A 40 4.99 4.97 9.69
C THR A 40 4.30 3.87 10.49
N ASP A 41 2.99 3.71 10.31
CA ASP A 41 2.21 2.74 11.05
C ASP A 41 2.40 1.35 10.46
N ALA A 42 2.75 0.40 11.31
CA ALA A 42 2.86 -1.00 10.96
C ALA A 42 1.97 -1.84 11.86
N GLU A 43 1.29 -2.81 11.28
CA GLU A 43 0.42 -3.75 11.98
C GLU A 43 0.94 -5.18 11.82
N LEU A 44 0.72 -6.01 12.84
CA LEU A 44 1.05 -7.43 12.73
C LEU A 44 -0.01 -8.12 11.86
N ASP A 45 0.40 -8.65 10.74
CA ASP A 45 -0.42 -9.59 9.98
C ASP A 45 -0.41 -10.96 10.66
N ILE A 46 -1.55 -11.34 11.23
CA ILE A 46 -1.69 -12.58 12.01
C ILE A 46 -1.49 -13.83 11.15
N LEU A 47 -1.77 -13.76 9.86
CA LEU A 47 -1.68 -14.90 8.96
C LEU A 47 -0.22 -15.20 8.56
N SER A 48 0.53 -14.17 8.22
CA SER A 48 1.95 -14.30 7.86
C SER A 48 2.89 -14.24 9.06
N GLY A 49 2.42 -13.67 10.19
CA GLY A 49 3.24 -13.38 11.37
C GLY A 49 4.25 -12.25 11.15
N LYS A 50 4.11 -11.46 10.09
CA LYS A 50 5.01 -10.34 9.75
C LYS A 50 4.37 -9.00 10.07
N MET A 51 5.20 -8.01 10.36
CA MET A 51 4.73 -6.62 10.38
C MET A 51 4.41 -6.19 8.95
N GLN A 52 3.31 -5.47 8.77
CA GLN A 52 2.90 -4.93 7.49
C GLN A 52 2.55 -3.44 7.63
N MET A 53 3.10 -2.66 6.73
CA MET A 53 2.72 -1.28 6.47
C MET A 53 1.78 -1.28 5.27
N LYS A 54 0.67 -0.54 5.37
CA LYS A 54 -0.41 -0.61 4.38
C LYS A 54 -0.77 0.76 3.87
N LEU A 55 -1.02 0.85 2.58
CA LEU A 55 -1.66 1.99 1.94
C LEU A 55 -2.68 1.47 0.95
N GLN A 56 -3.83 2.10 0.88
CA GLN A 56 -4.91 1.66 0.01
C GLN A 56 -5.72 2.84 -0.53
N GLY A 57 -6.52 2.56 -1.54
CA GLY A 57 -7.38 3.56 -2.12
C GLY A 57 -8.25 3.01 -3.24
N SER A 58 -8.80 3.93 -4.01
CA SER A 58 -9.61 3.62 -5.18
C SER A 58 -9.10 4.35 -6.41
N LEU A 59 -9.41 3.83 -7.57
CA LEU A 59 -9.17 4.52 -8.84
C LEU A 59 -10.42 4.46 -9.72
N LEU A 60 -10.61 5.53 -10.46
CA LEU A 60 -11.56 5.60 -11.56
C LEU A 60 -10.78 5.90 -12.83
N CYS A 61 -10.88 5.00 -13.81
CA CYS A 61 -10.32 5.26 -15.12
C CYS A 61 -11.24 4.62 -16.17
N THR A 62 -11.33 5.23 -17.34
CA THR A 62 -12.23 4.82 -18.43
C THR A 62 -11.47 4.23 -19.61
N ALA A 63 -10.16 4.13 -19.49
CA ALA A 63 -9.24 3.61 -20.51
C ALA A 63 -8.28 2.59 -19.88
N PRO A 64 -7.58 1.78 -20.71
CA PRO A 64 -6.53 0.90 -20.20
C PRO A 64 -5.51 1.68 -19.37
N LEU A 65 -5.19 1.15 -18.21
CA LEU A 65 -4.27 1.73 -17.23
C LEU A 65 -2.97 0.93 -17.17
N THR A 66 -1.86 1.65 -17.13
CA THR A 66 -0.55 1.10 -16.81
C THR A 66 -0.11 1.66 -15.45
N VAL A 67 0.31 0.78 -14.53
CA VAL A 67 0.93 1.18 -13.27
C VAL A 67 2.40 0.75 -13.32
N GLN A 68 3.30 1.73 -13.34
CA GLN A 68 4.73 1.49 -13.19
C GLN A 68 5.11 1.63 -11.73
N ILE A 69 5.81 0.63 -11.21
CA ILE A 69 6.27 0.57 -9.83
C ILE A 69 7.79 0.64 -9.83
N THR A 70 8.35 1.58 -9.07
CA THR A 70 9.80 1.70 -8.87
C THR A 70 10.10 1.65 -7.38
N ARG A 71 11.09 0.86 -6.99
CA ARG A 71 11.52 0.62 -5.62
C ARG A 71 12.92 1.16 -5.39
N SER A 72 13.20 1.67 -4.20
CA SER A 72 14.53 2.17 -3.80
C SER A 72 15.59 1.08 -3.75
N ALA A 73 15.20 -0.16 -3.46
CA ALA A 73 16.10 -1.30 -3.37
C ALA A 73 15.51 -2.57 -4.00
N THR A 74 16.36 -3.55 -4.26
CA THR A 74 15.96 -4.90 -4.65
C THR A 74 15.63 -5.74 -3.42
N GLY A 75 14.73 -6.72 -3.57
CA GLY A 75 14.42 -7.67 -2.50
C GLY A 75 13.49 -7.13 -1.42
N LEU A 76 12.83 -6.01 -1.66
CA LEU A 76 11.77 -5.54 -0.77
C LEU A 76 10.61 -6.52 -0.79
N GLU A 77 10.12 -6.84 0.40
CA GLU A 77 8.92 -7.66 0.56
C GLU A 77 7.68 -6.77 0.47
N ASP A 78 7.33 -6.40 -0.74
CA ASP A 78 6.13 -5.62 -1.03
C ASP A 78 5.20 -6.33 -2.00
N GLU A 79 3.95 -5.92 -1.96
CA GLU A 79 2.92 -6.32 -2.90
C GLU A 79 2.06 -5.12 -3.26
N PHE A 80 1.89 -4.86 -4.55
CA PHE A 80 0.92 -3.92 -5.08
C PHE A 80 -0.19 -4.68 -5.77
N CYS A 81 -1.43 -4.42 -5.40
CA CYS A 81 -2.61 -5.00 -6.03
C CYS A 81 -3.55 -3.92 -6.56
N CYS A 82 -4.08 -4.15 -7.76
CA CYS A 82 -5.13 -3.32 -8.36
C CYS A 82 -6.18 -4.22 -8.99
N ALA A 83 -7.43 -4.09 -8.54
CA ALA A 83 -8.58 -4.88 -9.01
C ALA A 83 -8.31 -6.40 -9.08
N GLY A 84 -7.63 -6.94 -8.09
CA GLY A 84 -7.31 -8.37 -7.99
C GLY A 84 -6.10 -8.83 -8.80
N ASN A 85 -5.44 -7.94 -9.54
CA ASN A 85 -4.15 -8.21 -10.18
C ASN A 85 -3.04 -7.70 -9.27
N CYS A 86 -2.11 -8.59 -8.89
CA CYS A 86 -1.06 -8.27 -7.94
C CYS A 86 0.34 -8.46 -8.53
N LEU A 87 1.27 -7.60 -8.11
CA LEU A 87 2.70 -7.69 -8.36
C LEU A 87 3.44 -7.67 -7.03
N SER A 88 4.31 -8.64 -6.83
CA SER A 88 5.21 -8.70 -5.67
C SER A 88 6.62 -8.26 -6.04
N GLY A 89 7.35 -7.72 -5.09
CA GLY A 89 8.68 -7.13 -5.30
C GLY A 89 9.82 -8.06 -5.73
N ASN A 90 9.66 -9.34 -5.74
CA ASN A 90 10.48 -10.44 -6.31
C ASN A 90 11.93 -10.15 -6.76
N GLY A 91 12.62 -9.20 -6.09
CA GLY A 91 13.98 -8.81 -6.43
C GLY A 91 14.14 -7.79 -7.56
N GLU A 92 13.06 -7.32 -8.15
CA GLU A 92 13.08 -6.30 -9.21
C GLU A 92 12.84 -4.90 -8.63
N THR A 93 13.62 -3.91 -9.08
CA THR A 93 13.42 -2.51 -8.72
C THR A 93 12.35 -1.82 -9.55
N ALA A 94 12.02 -2.35 -10.72
CA ALA A 94 11.02 -1.77 -11.61
C ALA A 94 10.11 -2.86 -12.19
N GLN A 95 8.80 -2.66 -12.06
CA GLN A 95 7.78 -3.56 -12.60
C GLN A 95 6.63 -2.77 -13.21
N THR A 96 5.86 -3.42 -14.08
CA THR A 96 4.72 -2.78 -14.74
C THR A 96 3.50 -3.69 -14.67
N LEU A 97 2.39 -3.17 -14.18
CA LEU A 97 1.08 -3.78 -14.21
C LEU A 97 0.24 -3.10 -15.30
N ASN A 98 -0.34 -3.90 -16.19
CA ASN A 98 -1.32 -3.43 -17.16
C ASN A 98 -2.71 -3.89 -16.72
N TYR A 99 -3.65 -2.96 -16.67
CA TYR A 99 -5.00 -3.18 -16.19
C TYR A 99 -6.01 -2.51 -17.13
N SER A 100 -7.11 -3.20 -17.41
CA SER A 100 -8.25 -2.63 -18.16
C SER A 100 -9.44 -2.59 -17.20
N PRO A 101 -9.67 -1.46 -16.53
CA PRO A 101 -10.72 -1.35 -15.53
C PRO A 101 -12.11 -1.32 -16.17
N GLU A 102 -13.06 -1.87 -15.44
CA GLU A 102 -14.50 -1.70 -15.71
C GLU A 102 -15.08 -0.83 -14.58
N GLY A 103 -14.85 0.49 -14.64
CA GLY A 103 -15.36 1.44 -13.66
C GLY A 103 -14.42 1.71 -12.49
N ILE A 104 -14.97 1.77 -11.27
CA ILE A 104 -14.20 2.03 -10.05
C ILE A 104 -13.52 0.73 -9.59
N ALA A 105 -12.22 0.79 -9.35
CA ALA A 105 -11.44 -0.30 -8.82
C ALA A 105 -10.74 0.10 -7.50
N SER A 106 -10.52 -0.87 -6.61
CA SER A 106 -9.67 -0.70 -5.44
C SER A 106 -8.24 -1.07 -5.76
N TRP A 107 -7.32 -0.41 -5.08
CA TRP A 107 -5.90 -0.75 -5.08
C TRP A 107 -5.34 -0.71 -3.67
N PHE A 108 -4.26 -1.45 -3.43
CA PHE A 108 -3.54 -1.39 -2.17
C PHE A 108 -2.06 -1.74 -2.35
N VAL A 109 -1.27 -1.31 -1.40
CA VAL A 109 0.13 -1.67 -1.21
C VAL A 109 0.30 -2.28 0.16
N HIS A 110 1.00 -3.40 0.24
CA HIS A 110 1.54 -3.94 1.48
C HIS A 110 3.06 -3.93 1.37
N TYR A 111 3.73 -3.48 2.43
CA TYR A 111 5.18 -3.59 2.59
C TYR A 111 5.47 -4.26 3.93
N SER A 112 6.32 -5.28 3.92
CA SER A 112 6.72 -6.02 5.12
C SER A 112 8.17 -5.71 5.46
N PRO A 113 8.43 -4.76 6.39
CA PRO A 113 9.78 -4.44 6.81
C PRO A 113 10.41 -5.60 7.61
N VAL A 114 11.68 -5.88 7.39
CA VAL A 114 12.43 -6.97 8.07
C VAL A 114 13.21 -6.43 9.27
N ALA A 115 13.58 -5.15 9.23
CA ALA A 115 14.32 -4.43 10.26
C ALA A 115 13.99 -2.94 10.14
N ASP A 116 14.64 -2.09 10.92
CA ASP A 116 14.58 -0.64 10.71
C ASP A 116 14.83 -0.32 9.25
N SER A 117 13.90 0.36 8.63
CA SER A 117 13.95 0.63 7.20
C SER A 117 13.35 2.00 6.86
N ASP A 118 13.92 2.63 5.84
CA ASP A 118 13.42 3.85 5.21
C ASP A 118 13.46 3.61 3.69
N GLU A 119 12.36 3.05 3.19
CA GLU A 119 12.27 2.62 1.80
C GLU A 119 11.29 3.48 1.02
N THR A 120 11.67 3.81 -0.21
CA THR A 120 10.83 4.62 -1.09
C THR A 120 10.31 3.80 -2.25
N MET A 121 9.02 3.88 -2.49
CA MET A 121 8.36 3.29 -3.64
C MET A 121 7.58 4.34 -4.41
N THR A 122 7.73 4.33 -5.73
CA THR A 122 7.02 5.25 -6.63
C THR A 122 6.08 4.47 -7.52
N TYR A 123 4.84 4.90 -7.58
CA TYR A 123 3.77 4.34 -8.40
C TYR A 123 3.34 5.41 -9.40
N VAL A 124 3.46 5.10 -10.69
CA VAL A 124 3.02 5.98 -11.77
C VAL A 124 1.84 5.34 -12.47
N PHE A 125 0.66 5.87 -12.22
CA PHE A 125 -0.59 5.48 -12.86
C PHE A 125 -0.72 6.26 -14.16
N THR A 126 -0.83 5.60 -15.29
CA THR A 126 -0.91 6.22 -16.61
C THR A 126 -2.05 5.61 -17.41
N ASP A 127 -2.96 6.42 -17.90
CA ASP A 127 -3.91 6.06 -18.94
C ASP A 127 -3.53 6.71 -20.28
N ALA A 128 -4.42 6.67 -21.26
CA ALA A 128 -4.14 7.22 -22.60
C ALA A 128 -3.92 8.75 -22.63
N SER A 129 -4.35 9.48 -21.60
CA SER A 129 -4.40 10.95 -21.59
C SER A 129 -3.62 11.57 -20.43
N GLU A 130 -3.51 10.89 -19.31
CA GLU A 130 -3.04 11.47 -18.06
C GLU A 130 -2.11 10.53 -17.29
N SER A 131 -1.35 11.12 -16.38
CA SER A 131 -0.48 10.39 -15.46
C SER A 131 -0.63 10.96 -14.05
N ARG A 132 -0.63 10.09 -13.04
CA ARG A 132 -0.61 10.44 -11.62
C ARG A 132 0.53 9.72 -10.95
N THR A 133 1.33 10.44 -10.18
CA THR A 133 2.50 9.90 -9.49
C THR A 133 2.28 9.91 -7.99
N LEU A 134 2.48 8.78 -7.36
CA LEU A 134 2.49 8.61 -5.92
C LEU A 134 3.88 8.15 -5.49
N THR A 135 4.52 8.90 -4.60
CA THR A 135 5.74 8.49 -3.92
C THR A 135 5.40 8.18 -2.47
N VAL A 136 5.77 6.99 -2.02
CA VAL A 136 5.51 6.52 -0.66
C VAL A 136 6.84 6.25 0.03
N HIS A 137 7.05 6.88 1.18
CA HIS A 137 8.16 6.62 2.08
C HIS A 137 7.66 5.69 3.19
N PHE A 138 8.13 4.46 3.21
CA PHE A 138 7.84 3.51 4.27
C PHE A 138 8.95 3.60 5.31
N GLN A 139 8.66 4.28 6.42
CA GLN A 139 9.60 4.47 7.52
C GLN A 139 9.20 3.56 8.68
N TYR A 140 9.90 2.47 8.84
CA TYR A 140 9.68 1.53 9.92
C TYR A 140 10.83 1.57 10.91
N THR A 141 10.49 1.71 12.17
CA THR A 141 11.44 1.58 13.29
C THR A 141 10.93 0.46 14.17
N ALA A 142 11.74 -0.54 14.38
CA ALA A 142 11.43 -1.64 15.29
C ALA A 142 11.55 -1.21 16.75
N GLU A 143 11.18 0.05 17.06
CA GLU A 143 11.25 0.58 18.41
C GLU A 143 10.34 -0.22 19.35
N GLY A 144 10.94 -0.70 20.43
CA GLY A 144 10.23 -1.35 21.53
C GLY A 144 10.31 -2.86 21.58
N MET A 145 11.05 -3.49 20.66
CA MET A 145 11.42 -4.90 20.78
C MET A 145 12.83 -5.06 21.31
N ASP A 146 13.14 -4.33 22.38
CA ASP A 146 14.39 -4.54 23.11
C ASP A 146 14.34 -5.95 23.71
N ASP A 147 15.28 -6.80 23.28
CA ASP A 147 15.47 -8.21 23.70
C ASP A 147 15.69 -8.37 25.23
N GLY A 148 15.40 -7.34 26.00
CA GLY A 148 15.82 -7.35 27.39
C GLY A 148 14.96 -6.71 28.46
N GLN A 149 13.94 -5.90 28.12
CA GLN A 149 13.13 -5.29 29.20
C GLN A 149 11.78 -6.01 29.39
N TRP A 150 11.85 -7.02 30.19
CA TRP A 150 10.67 -7.69 30.73
C TRP A 150 9.98 -6.76 31.75
N THR A 151 8.89 -6.10 31.35
CA THR A 151 8.01 -5.44 32.32
C THR A 151 7.42 -6.49 33.25
N LYS A 152 7.42 -6.20 34.55
CA LYS A 152 6.84 -7.10 35.55
C LYS A 152 5.45 -7.55 35.13
N ASP A 153 5.34 -8.85 34.88
CA ASP A 153 4.10 -9.51 34.52
C ASP A 153 3.09 -9.28 35.66
N ASN A 154 2.01 -8.57 35.38
CA ASN A 154 0.87 -8.39 36.26
C ASN A 154 -0.20 -9.49 36.08
N GLY A 155 0.20 -10.62 35.50
CA GLY A 155 -0.69 -11.75 35.22
C GLY A 155 -1.49 -11.65 33.92
N GLN A 156 -1.18 -10.68 33.10
CA GLN A 156 -1.76 -10.56 31.74
C GLN A 156 -0.87 -11.23 30.70
N TRP A 157 -1.51 -11.68 29.62
CA TRP A 157 -0.78 -12.18 28.45
C TRP A 157 -0.15 -11.00 27.69
N THR A 158 1.15 -11.08 27.43
CA THR A 158 1.88 -10.08 26.65
C THR A 158 2.35 -10.70 25.35
N LYS A 159 2.22 -9.98 24.26
CA LYS A 159 2.75 -10.38 22.95
C LYS A 159 4.21 -9.95 22.84
N VAL A 160 5.07 -10.82 22.39
CA VAL A 160 6.51 -10.56 22.20
C VAL A 160 6.89 -11.04 20.81
N LEU A 161 7.50 -10.18 20.03
CA LEU A 161 8.13 -10.56 18.76
C LEU A 161 9.61 -10.81 19.02
N ARG A 162 10.12 -11.96 18.63
CA ARG A 162 11.53 -12.32 18.76
C ARG A 162 11.98 -13.06 17.52
N ASP A 163 13.09 -12.65 16.91
CA ASP A 163 13.62 -13.22 15.67
C ASP A 163 12.59 -13.30 14.54
N GLY A 164 11.71 -12.27 14.41
CA GLY A 164 10.63 -12.26 13.45
C GLY A 164 9.45 -13.18 13.75
N GLN A 165 9.41 -13.82 14.91
CA GLN A 165 8.34 -14.71 15.34
C GLN A 165 7.57 -14.14 16.54
N LEU A 166 6.24 -14.25 16.48
CA LEU A 166 5.36 -13.84 17.56
C LEU A 166 5.29 -14.91 18.63
N TYR A 167 5.50 -14.49 19.87
CA TYR A 167 5.34 -15.31 21.08
C TYR A 167 4.33 -14.68 22.03
N LEU A 168 3.71 -15.50 22.83
CA LEU A 168 2.87 -15.06 23.94
C LEU A 168 3.60 -15.29 25.25
N MET A 169 3.63 -14.29 26.11
CA MET A 169 4.17 -14.39 27.45
C MET A 169 3.10 -14.35 28.50
N HIS A 170 3.23 -15.23 29.49
CA HIS A 170 2.40 -15.24 30.68
C HIS A 170 3.20 -15.72 31.87
N LYS A 171 3.22 -14.92 32.94
CA LYS A 171 3.95 -15.24 34.21
C LYS A 171 5.41 -15.61 34.01
N GLY A 172 6.08 -14.93 33.07
CA GLY A 172 7.49 -15.17 32.79
C GLY A 172 7.78 -16.40 31.92
N GLN A 173 6.77 -17.11 31.44
CA GLN A 173 6.87 -18.21 30.51
C GLN A 173 6.53 -17.76 29.09
N MET A 174 7.23 -18.29 28.09
CA MET A 174 7.02 -17.99 26.68
C MET A 174 6.29 -19.13 25.98
N TYR A 175 5.33 -18.77 25.15
CA TYR A 175 4.51 -19.71 24.39
C TYR A 175 4.51 -19.31 22.90
N ASP A 176 4.46 -20.28 22.02
CA ASP A 176 4.18 -20.01 20.60
C ASP A 176 2.71 -19.59 20.40
N VAL A 177 2.36 -19.17 19.19
CA VAL A 177 1.00 -18.75 18.83
C VAL A 177 -0.05 -19.87 18.95
N GLN A 178 0.41 -21.13 19.06
CA GLN A 178 -0.42 -22.31 19.28
C GLN A 178 -0.60 -22.64 20.76
N GLY A 179 0.01 -21.85 21.65
CA GLY A 179 -0.05 -22.04 23.10
C GLY A 179 0.94 -23.09 23.64
N LYS A 180 1.91 -23.55 22.84
CA LYS A 180 2.94 -24.47 23.28
C LYS A 180 4.04 -23.71 24.00
N GLU A 181 4.38 -24.12 25.21
CA GLU A 181 5.48 -23.54 26.00
C GLU A 181 6.82 -23.77 25.30
N ILE A 182 7.61 -22.69 25.21
CA ILE A 182 8.96 -22.69 24.65
C ILE A 182 9.94 -22.63 25.80
N ASN A 183 10.56 -23.74 26.08
CA ASN A 183 11.65 -23.82 27.07
C ASN A 183 12.93 -23.21 26.47
N LYS A 184 13.61 -22.38 27.25
CA LYS A 184 14.94 -21.88 26.93
C LYS A 184 15.96 -22.98 26.91
#